data_6d2700a10838ba786a53e89527d912e7
#
_entry.id   6d2700a10838ba786a53e89527d912e7
#
_cell.length_a   1.000
_cell.length_b   1.000
_cell.length_c   1.000
_cell.angle_alpha   90.00
_cell.angle_beta   90.00
_cell.angle_gamma   90.00
#
_symmetry.space_group_name_H-M   'P 1'
#
loop_
_entity.id
_entity.type
_entity.pdbx_description
1 polymer ?
#
loop_
_entity_poly.entity_id
_entity_poly.type
_entity_poly.pdbx_seq_one_letter_code
_entity_poly.pdbx_strand_id
1 'polypeptide(L)'
;AGIGVLGVAKTMMTEIFGTTLPKTVNANFAASYVLMISLFNMGGRFFWASVSDYIGRKTTFTIFFVCGITLYLSIPYTAQQVSVSPSIVWLIYFYSATMVIFTMYGGGFATIPAYLADLFGTRFVGGIHGRLLTAWSTAGVLGPLAITSLRERSLQRSIEQMAKQVNPADFAAHFGAPVDQIQTLVLQKTVTLSKLMEIAPRGIVDPASTLYNSTMELMACLLGV
;
A
#
# COMPACT_ATOMS: atom_id res chain seq x y z
N ALA A 1 8.74 0.85 5.58
CA ALA A 1 7.82 0.45 4.50
C ALA A 1 6.75 -0.53 5.02
N GLY A 2 7.07 -1.79 5.37
CA GLY A 2 6.10 -2.85 5.68
C GLY A 2 5.04 -2.52 6.73
N ILE A 3 5.41 -1.95 7.87
CA ILE A 3 4.46 -1.63 8.96
C ILE A 3 3.42 -0.58 8.53
N GLY A 4 3.81 0.40 7.73
CA GLY A 4 2.89 1.41 7.21
C GLY A 4 1.84 0.79 6.29
N VAL A 5 2.26 -0.06 5.36
CA VAL A 5 1.36 -0.75 4.42
C VAL A 5 0.42 -1.70 5.17
N LEU A 6 0.91 -2.42 6.18
CA LEU A 6 0.08 -3.30 7.01
C LEU A 6 -1.10 -2.55 7.65
N GLY A 7 -0.85 -1.34 8.16
CA GLY A 7 -1.88 -0.52 8.82
C GLY A 7 -3.04 -0.10 7.91
N VAL A 8 -2.82 -0.05 6.60
CA VAL A 8 -3.84 0.35 5.60
C VAL A 8 -4.23 -0.76 4.63
N ALA A 9 -3.68 -1.97 4.80
CA ALA A 9 -3.81 -3.07 3.83
C ALA A 9 -5.25 -3.41 3.46
N LYS A 10 -6.16 -3.45 4.45
CA LYS A 10 -7.59 -3.73 4.22
C LYS A 10 -8.24 -2.64 3.35
N THR A 11 -8.03 -1.38 3.71
CA THR A 11 -8.59 -0.23 2.99
C THR A 11 -8.03 -0.18 1.57
N MET A 12 -6.71 -0.37 1.42
CA MET A 12 -6.04 -0.41 0.13
C MET A 12 -6.60 -1.50 -0.79
N MET A 13 -6.79 -2.73 -0.29
CA MET A 13 -7.41 -3.82 -1.05
C MET A 13 -8.82 -3.46 -1.52
N THR A 14 -9.63 -2.88 -0.63
CA THR A 14 -11.01 -2.51 -0.94
C THR A 14 -11.08 -1.35 -1.94
N GLU A 15 -10.21 -0.35 -1.82
CA GLU A 15 -10.21 0.81 -2.71
C GLU A 15 -9.66 0.49 -4.10
N ILE A 16 -8.61 -0.33 -4.19
CA ILE A 16 -8.02 -0.69 -5.49
C ILE A 16 -8.94 -1.62 -6.30
N PHE A 17 -9.57 -2.60 -5.63
CA PHE A 17 -10.28 -3.67 -6.33
C PHE A 17 -11.79 -3.72 -6.09
N GLY A 18 -12.29 -3.02 -5.05
CA GLY A 18 -13.70 -3.10 -4.66
C GLY A 18 -14.66 -2.55 -5.71
N THR A 19 -14.28 -1.49 -6.43
CA THR A 19 -15.09 -0.91 -7.51
C THR A 19 -14.98 -1.71 -8.81
N THR A 20 -13.78 -2.24 -9.10
CA THR A 20 -13.48 -2.95 -10.36
C THR A 20 -13.90 -4.43 -10.32
N LEU A 21 -13.81 -5.07 -9.15
CA LEU A 21 -14.14 -6.48 -8.94
C LEU A 21 -15.09 -6.70 -7.75
N PRO A 22 -16.28 -6.05 -7.70
CA PRO A 22 -17.15 -6.04 -6.52
C PRO A 22 -17.70 -7.43 -6.16
N LYS A 23 -17.82 -8.33 -7.12
CA LYS A 23 -18.26 -9.72 -6.87
C LYS A 23 -17.23 -10.55 -6.11
N THR A 24 -15.95 -10.23 -6.25
CA THR A 24 -14.82 -10.97 -5.64
C THR A 24 -14.32 -10.28 -4.39
N VAL A 25 -14.10 -8.97 -4.46
CA VAL A 25 -13.52 -8.19 -3.36
C VAL A 25 -14.64 -7.56 -2.54
N ASN A 26 -15.09 -8.30 -1.55
CA ASN A 26 -16.06 -7.85 -0.55
C ASN A 26 -15.38 -7.70 0.82
N ALA A 27 -16.13 -7.29 1.84
CA ALA A 27 -15.62 -7.08 3.20
C ALA A 27 -14.98 -8.35 3.81
N ASN A 28 -15.52 -9.54 3.51
CA ASN A 28 -14.98 -10.81 3.99
C ASN A 28 -13.67 -11.15 3.29
N PHE A 29 -13.58 -10.92 1.98
CA PHE A 29 -12.35 -11.10 1.23
C PHE A 29 -11.23 -10.17 1.75
N ALA A 30 -11.55 -8.89 1.99
CA ALA A 30 -10.58 -7.93 2.53
C ALA A 30 -10.14 -8.29 3.96
N ALA A 31 -11.02 -8.87 4.79
CA ALA A 31 -10.64 -9.38 6.11
C ALA A 31 -9.74 -10.63 5.99
N SER A 32 -10.07 -11.55 5.09
CA SER A 32 -9.25 -12.75 4.82
C SER A 32 -7.87 -12.38 4.28
N TYR A 33 -7.78 -11.32 3.46
CA TYR A 33 -6.50 -10.80 2.97
C TYR A 33 -5.57 -10.37 4.11
N VAL A 34 -6.09 -9.65 5.11
CA VAL A 34 -5.29 -9.25 6.29
C VAL A 34 -4.86 -10.46 7.11
N LEU A 35 -5.73 -11.47 7.26
CA LEU A 35 -5.37 -12.73 7.91
C LEU A 35 -4.22 -13.43 7.18
N MET A 36 -4.31 -13.52 5.85
CA MET A 36 -3.25 -14.14 5.04
C MET A 36 -1.94 -13.36 5.12
N ILE A 37 -1.96 -12.04 5.10
CA ILE A 37 -0.77 -11.22 5.38
C ILE A 37 -0.10 -11.64 6.69
N SER A 38 -0.87 -11.83 7.75
CA SER A 38 -0.36 -12.23 9.06
C SER A 38 0.25 -13.62 9.05
N LEU A 39 -0.39 -14.57 8.35
CA LEU A 39 0.13 -15.94 8.19
C LEU A 39 1.44 -15.96 7.40
N PHE A 40 1.51 -15.23 6.29
CA PHE A 40 2.72 -15.13 5.47
C PHE A 40 3.85 -14.39 6.21
N ASN A 41 3.53 -13.37 7.00
CA ASN A 41 4.50 -12.71 7.87
C ASN A 41 5.07 -13.69 8.90
N MET A 42 4.23 -14.48 9.54
CA MET A 42 4.66 -15.49 10.51
C MET A 42 5.49 -16.59 9.82
N GLY A 43 5.01 -17.15 8.71
CA GLY A 43 5.72 -18.17 7.95
C GLY A 43 7.07 -17.67 7.42
N GLY A 44 7.11 -16.41 6.99
CA GLY A 44 8.33 -15.74 6.54
C GLY A 44 9.44 -15.69 7.60
N ARG A 45 9.08 -15.58 8.88
CA ARG A 45 10.07 -15.62 9.98
C ARG A 45 10.83 -16.93 10.02
N PHE A 46 10.13 -18.06 9.88
CA PHE A 46 10.76 -19.39 9.87
C PHE A 46 11.53 -19.62 8.59
N PHE A 47 10.91 -19.35 7.45
CA PHE A 47 11.52 -19.57 6.13
C PHE A 47 12.80 -18.77 5.97
N TRP A 48 12.76 -17.46 6.14
CA TRP A 48 13.91 -16.60 5.88
C TRP A 48 14.99 -16.70 6.96
N ALA A 49 14.64 -17.01 8.21
CA ALA A 49 15.64 -17.31 9.22
C ALA A 49 16.49 -18.51 8.79
N SER A 50 15.84 -19.63 8.40
CA SER A 50 16.53 -20.83 7.90
C SER A 50 17.33 -20.53 6.64
N VAL A 51 16.74 -19.89 5.63
CA VAL A 51 17.43 -19.54 4.38
C VAL A 51 18.66 -18.69 4.65
N SER A 52 18.56 -17.71 5.56
CA SER A 52 19.67 -16.82 5.90
C SER A 52 20.86 -17.51 6.56
N ASP A 53 20.65 -18.67 7.18
CA ASP A 53 21.74 -19.49 7.72
C ASP A 53 22.57 -20.16 6.61
N TYR A 54 21.94 -20.45 5.46
CA TYR A 54 22.62 -21.10 4.31
C TYR A 54 23.27 -20.08 3.36
N ILE A 55 22.55 -19.02 2.97
CA ILE A 55 23.02 -18.05 1.96
C ILE A 55 23.74 -16.85 2.57
N GLY A 56 23.71 -16.73 3.91
CA GLY A 56 24.30 -15.62 4.65
C GLY A 56 23.35 -14.44 4.82
N ARG A 57 23.50 -13.72 5.95
CA ARG A 57 22.61 -12.59 6.36
C ARG A 57 22.63 -11.45 5.34
N LYS A 58 23.83 -11.02 4.91
CA LYS A 58 24.00 -9.94 3.95
C LYS A 58 23.25 -10.22 2.63
N THR A 59 23.41 -11.42 2.08
CA THR A 59 22.74 -11.85 0.85
C THR A 59 21.21 -11.84 1.02
N THR A 60 20.72 -12.33 2.15
CA THR A 60 19.30 -12.35 2.47
C THR A 60 18.71 -10.92 2.48
N PHE A 61 19.36 -9.96 3.15
CA PHE A 61 18.90 -8.56 3.13
C PHE A 61 19.00 -7.92 1.75
N THR A 62 20.03 -8.24 0.96
CA THR A 62 20.12 -7.79 -0.43
C THR A 62 18.91 -8.27 -1.25
N ILE A 63 18.52 -9.55 -1.08
CA ILE A 63 17.31 -10.10 -1.72
C ILE A 63 16.07 -9.32 -1.26
N PHE A 64 15.92 -9.04 0.04
CA PHE A 64 14.78 -8.27 0.55
C PHE A 64 14.66 -6.88 -0.08
N PHE A 65 15.77 -6.18 -0.22
CA PHE A 65 15.77 -4.84 -0.82
C PHE A 65 15.49 -4.90 -2.31
N VAL A 66 16.19 -5.74 -3.07
CA VAL A 66 16.00 -5.83 -4.53
C VAL A 66 14.60 -6.32 -4.88
N CYS A 67 14.15 -7.43 -4.29
CA CYS A 67 12.80 -7.94 -4.52
C CYS A 67 11.74 -6.96 -4.01
N GLY A 68 11.94 -6.36 -2.83
CA GLY A 68 11.03 -5.39 -2.27
C GLY A 68 10.84 -4.17 -3.16
N ILE A 69 11.91 -3.55 -3.64
CA ILE A 69 11.85 -2.42 -4.59
C ILE A 69 11.07 -2.83 -5.84
N THR A 70 11.44 -3.96 -6.45
CA THR A 70 10.80 -4.44 -7.69
C THR A 70 9.30 -4.66 -7.48
N LEU A 71 8.92 -5.32 -6.39
CA LEU A 71 7.51 -5.60 -6.08
C LEU A 71 6.73 -4.31 -5.77
N TYR A 72 7.27 -3.40 -4.97
CA TYR A 72 6.59 -2.12 -4.70
C TYR A 72 6.39 -1.28 -5.96
N LEU A 73 7.37 -1.23 -6.86
CA LEU A 73 7.25 -0.51 -8.14
C LEU A 73 6.29 -1.18 -9.12
N SER A 74 6.04 -2.48 -9.01
CA SER A 74 5.08 -3.20 -9.86
C SER A 74 3.62 -2.96 -9.46
N ILE A 75 3.34 -2.58 -8.20
CA ILE A 75 1.97 -2.37 -7.71
C ILE A 75 1.27 -1.20 -8.41
N PRO A 76 1.87 -0.01 -8.62
CA PRO A 76 1.27 1.07 -9.39
C PRO A 76 0.86 0.65 -10.81
N TYR A 77 1.70 -0.12 -11.47
CA TYR A 77 1.38 -0.67 -12.79
C TYR A 77 0.16 -1.60 -12.73
N THR A 78 0.11 -2.49 -11.74
CA THR A 78 -1.04 -3.40 -11.53
C THR A 78 -2.33 -2.63 -11.26
N ALA A 79 -2.28 -1.59 -10.43
CA ALA A 79 -3.40 -0.73 -10.10
C ALA A 79 -3.93 0.01 -11.34
N GLN A 80 -3.04 0.48 -12.19
CA GLN A 80 -3.41 1.12 -13.46
C GLN A 80 -4.04 0.13 -14.44
N GLN A 81 -3.49 -1.07 -14.56
CA GLN A 81 -4.03 -2.10 -15.45
C GLN A 81 -5.42 -2.57 -15.02
N VAL A 82 -5.67 -2.72 -13.73
CA VAL A 82 -7.00 -3.13 -13.23
C VAL A 82 -8.06 -2.06 -13.50
N SER A 83 -7.68 -0.78 -13.53
CA SER A 83 -8.60 0.32 -13.85
C SER A 83 -9.02 0.31 -15.32
N VAL A 84 -8.09 -0.04 -16.22
CA VAL A 84 -8.34 -0.04 -17.67
C VAL A 84 -9.00 -1.34 -18.12
N SER A 85 -8.55 -2.47 -17.60
CA SER A 85 -9.01 -3.81 -17.96
C SER A 85 -9.20 -4.66 -16.70
N PRO A 86 -10.37 -4.57 -16.04
CA PRO A 86 -10.66 -5.33 -14.85
C PRO A 86 -10.48 -6.84 -15.07
N SER A 87 -9.52 -7.45 -14.38
CA SER A 87 -9.23 -8.88 -14.47
C SER A 87 -8.80 -9.43 -13.13
N ILE A 88 -9.26 -10.65 -12.84
CA ILE A 88 -8.84 -11.39 -11.65
C ILE A 88 -7.33 -11.66 -11.63
N VAL A 89 -6.67 -11.68 -12.78
CA VAL A 89 -5.23 -11.88 -12.89
C VAL A 89 -4.46 -10.77 -12.17
N TRP A 90 -4.89 -9.52 -12.28
CA TRP A 90 -4.28 -8.39 -11.58
C TRP A 90 -4.49 -8.47 -10.07
N LEU A 91 -5.65 -8.96 -9.63
CA LEU A 91 -5.91 -9.22 -8.21
C LEU A 91 -4.99 -10.31 -7.68
N ILE A 92 -4.83 -11.42 -8.41
CA ILE A 92 -3.93 -12.53 -8.01
C ILE A 92 -2.48 -12.02 -7.94
N TYR A 93 -2.04 -11.26 -8.92
CA TYR A 93 -0.69 -10.68 -8.93
C TYR A 93 -0.46 -9.78 -7.70
N PHE A 94 -1.35 -8.81 -7.47
CA PHE A 94 -1.28 -7.91 -6.32
C PHE A 94 -1.25 -8.68 -5.00
N TYR A 95 -2.15 -9.66 -4.87
CA TYR A 95 -2.24 -10.52 -3.69
C TYR A 95 -0.94 -11.27 -3.47
N SER A 96 -0.41 -11.93 -4.49
CA SER A 96 0.84 -12.69 -4.42
C SER A 96 2.04 -11.79 -4.12
N ALA A 97 2.16 -10.65 -4.79
CA ALA A 97 3.23 -9.68 -4.56
C ALA A 97 3.25 -9.18 -3.10
N THR A 98 2.08 -8.83 -2.56
CA THR A 98 1.98 -8.40 -1.18
C THR A 98 2.29 -9.53 -0.19
N MET A 99 1.87 -10.78 -0.45
CA MET A 99 2.24 -11.93 0.39
C MET A 99 3.77 -12.11 0.43
N VAL A 100 4.45 -12.05 -0.71
CA VAL A 100 5.92 -12.13 -0.77
C VAL A 100 6.57 -11.00 0.03
N ILE A 101 6.12 -9.75 -0.14
CA ILE A 101 6.62 -8.60 0.64
C ILE A 101 6.48 -8.88 2.14
N PHE A 102 5.36 -9.41 2.58
CA PHE A 102 5.15 -9.67 4.00
C PHE A 102 5.90 -10.89 4.55
N THR A 103 6.25 -11.88 3.71
CA THR A 103 7.22 -12.90 4.15
C THR A 103 8.59 -12.29 4.43
N MET A 104 9.07 -11.40 3.55
CA MET A 104 10.34 -10.71 3.72
C MET A 104 10.32 -9.77 4.93
N TYR A 105 9.19 -9.07 5.16
CA TYR A 105 9.00 -8.24 6.34
C TYR A 105 9.12 -9.05 7.63
N GLY A 106 8.44 -10.21 7.71
CA GLY A 106 8.57 -11.14 8.83
C GLY A 106 9.98 -11.70 8.98
N GLY A 107 10.58 -12.12 7.87
CA GLY A 107 11.95 -12.62 7.81
C GLY A 107 12.98 -11.62 8.31
N GLY A 108 12.83 -10.34 7.96
CA GLY A 108 13.69 -9.27 8.44
C GLY A 108 13.72 -9.21 9.98
N PHE A 109 12.56 -9.31 10.63
CA PHE A 109 12.50 -9.36 12.10
C PHE A 109 13.23 -10.55 12.71
N ALA A 110 13.11 -11.73 12.09
CA ALA A 110 13.74 -12.94 12.61
C ALA A 110 15.26 -12.95 12.39
N THR A 111 15.74 -12.35 11.31
CA THR A 111 17.15 -12.38 10.92
C THR A 111 17.99 -11.23 11.52
N ILE A 112 17.38 -10.07 11.87
CA ILE A 112 18.09 -8.93 12.43
C ILE A 112 18.91 -9.26 13.67
N PRO A 113 18.38 -9.94 14.72
CA PRO A 113 19.17 -10.23 15.93
C PRO A 113 20.40 -11.09 15.63
N ALA A 114 20.26 -12.09 14.74
CA ALA A 114 21.37 -12.93 14.35
C ALA A 114 22.41 -12.13 13.53
N TYR A 115 21.97 -11.27 12.63
CA TYR A 115 22.88 -10.41 11.86
C TYR A 115 23.66 -9.43 12.74
N LEU A 116 23.00 -8.87 13.77
CA LEU A 116 23.67 -8.03 14.74
C LEU A 116 24.69 -8.80 15.58
N ALA A 117 24.41 -10.07 15.92
CA ALA A 117 25.33 -10.94 16.61
C ALA A 117 26.59 -11.23 15.77
N ASP A 118 26.39 -11.47 14.46
CA ASP A 118 27.49 -11.69 13.54
C ASP A 118 28.40 -10.46 13.36
N LEU A 119 27.81 -9.25 13.39
CA LEU A 119 28.55 -7.99 13.19
C LEU A 119 29.22 -7.47 14.47
N PHE A 120 28.54 -7.52 15.60
CA PHE A 120 28.94 -6.82 16.83
C PHE A 120 29.21 -7.76 18.02
N GLY A 121 29.06 -9.06 17.80
CA GLY A 121 29.18 -10.08 18.85
C GLY A 121 27.93 -10.15 19.75
N THR A 122 27.73 -11.29 20.38
CA THR A 122 26.53 -11.59 21.18
C THR A 122 26.35 -10.69 22.40
N ARG A 123 27.45 -10.15 22.95
CA ARG A 123 27.44 -9.31 24.16
C ARG A 123 26.63 -8.02 23.99
N PHE A 124 26.62 -7.43 22.78
CA PHE A 124 26.03 -6.11 22.54
C PHE A 124 24.70 -6.16 21.80
N VAL A 125 24.28 -7.33 21.32
CA VAL A 125 23.07 -7.53 20.49
C VAL A 125 21.84 -6.91 21.12
N GLY A 126 21.57 -7.18 22.42
CA GLY A 126 20.38 -6.69 23.11
C GLY A 126 20.27 -5.17 23.12
N GLY A 127 21.38 -4.48 23.44
CA GLY A 127 21.42 -3.02 23.48
C GLY A 127 21.27 -2.37 22.10
N ILE A 128 21.89 -2.95 21.07
CA ILE A 128 21.77 -2.45 19.69
C ILE A 128 20.39 -2.71 19.13
N HIS A 129 19.85 -3.93 19.33
CA HIS A 129 18.52 -4.32 18.86
C HIS A 129 17.43 -3.47 19.52
N GLY A 130 17.55 -3.20 20.83
CA GLY A 130 16.62 -2.31 21.54
C GLY A 130 16.55 -0.90 20.90
N ARG A 131 17.68 -0.34 20.48
CA ARG A 131 17.71 0.95 19.78
C ARG A 131 17.10 0.86 18.38
N LEU A 132 17.29 -0.23 17.65
CA LEU A 132 16.63 -0.45 16.36
C LEU A 132 15.10 -0.55 16.51
N LEU A 133 14.61 -1.12 17.60
CA LEU A 133 13.18 -1.19 17.88
C LEU A 133 12.55 0.19 18.08
N THR A 134 13.29 1.21 18.56
CA THR A 134 12.76 2.58 18.62
C THR A 134 12.51 3.16 17.23
N ALA A 135 13.40 2.90 16.26
CA ALA A 135 13.16 3.28 14.87
C ALA A 135 11.95 2.57 14.26
N TRP A 136 11.77 1.28 14.58
CA TRP A 136 10.59 0.54 14.16
C TRP A 136 9.29 1.10 14.78
N SER A 137 9.29 1.44 16.06
CA SER A 137 8.16 2.06 16.75
C SER A 137 7.81 3.42 16.13
N THR A 138 8.82 4.24 15.82
CA THR A 138 8.65 5.51 15.11
C THR A 138 8.02 5.30 13.73
N ALA A 139 8.50 4.32 12.99
CA ALA A 139 7.92 3.94 11.70
C ALA A 139 6.47 3.42 11.81
N GLY A 140 6.10 2.80 12.95
CA GLY A 140 4.75 2.37 13.25
C GLY A 140 3.75 3.52 13.39
N VAL A 141 4.22 4.70 13.80
CA VAL A 141 3.41 5.92 13.89
C VAL A 141 3.47 6.72 12.59
N LEU A 142 4.69 7.03 12.13
CA LEU A 142 4.89 7.88 10.96
C LEU A 142 4.49 7.20 9.64
N GLY A 143 4.60 5.87 9.55
CA GLY A 143 4.26 5.10 8.35
C GLY A 143 2.80 5.27 7.95
N PRO A 144 1.83 4.87 8.78
CA PRO A 144 0.41 5.07 8.51
C PRO A 144 0.03 6.54 8.28
N LEU A 145 0.60 7.48 9.04
CA LEU A 145 0.36 8.91 8.85
C LEU A 145 0.82 9.39 7.46
N ALA A 146 2.02 9.00 7.03
CA ALA A 146 2.54 9.34 5.71
C ALA A 146 1.67 8.76 4.60
N ILE A 147 1.29 7.48 4.72
CA ILE A 147 0.44 6.81 3.74
C ILE A 147 -0.93 7.48 3.64
N THR A 148 -1.56 7.76 4.78
CA THR A 148 -2.87 8.43 4.82
C THR A 148 -2.79 9.83 4.21
N SER A 149 -1.73 10.59 4.52
CA SER A 149 -1.52 11.93 3.95
C SER A 149 -1.30 11.89 2.44
N LEU A 150 -0.51 10.93 1.95
CA LEU A 150 -0.28 10.76 0.51
C LEU A 150 -1.55 10.35 -0.22
N ARG A 151 -2.28 9.38 0.35
CA ARG A 151 -3.58 8.94 -0.18
C ARG A 151 -4.57 10.11 -0.24
N GLU A 152 -4.68 10.90 0.83
CA GLU A 152 -5.59 12.06 0.88
C GLU A 152 -5.24 13.09 -0.19
N ARG A 153 -3.95 13.41 -0.36
CA ARG A 153 -3.49 14.29 -1.44
C ARG A 153 -3.80 13.73 -2.83
N SER A 154 -3.61 12.42 -3.03
CA SER A 154 -3.96 11.76 -4.29
C SER A 154 -5.46 11.80 -4.54
N LEU A 155 -6.27 11.56 -3.51
CA LEU A 155 -7.73 11.65 -3.57
C LEU A 155 -8.22 13.05 -3.95
N GLN A 156 -7.70 14.08 -3.28
CA GLN A 156 -8.05 15.47 -3.57
C GLN A 156 -7.71 15.85 -5.01
N ARG A 157 -6.51 15.50 -5.49
CA ARG A 157 -6.09 15.73 -6.89
C ARG A 157 -7.00 15.00 -7.87
N SER A 158 -7.36 13.76 -7.58
CA SER A 158 -8.24 12.97 -8.44
C SER A 158 -9.64 13.56 -8.50
N ILE A 159 -10.19 14.04 -7.39
CA ILE A 159 -11.48 14.74 -7.33
C ILE A 159 -11.43 16.02 -8.15
N GLU A 160 -10.40 16.87 -7.97
CA GLU A 160 -10.24 18.11 -8.73
C GLU A 160 -10.08 17.85 -10.24
N GLN A 161 -9.32 16.85 -10.62
CA GLN A 161 -9.14 16.49 -12.04
C GLN A 161 -10.44 15.98 -12.66
N MET A 162 -11.18 15.14 -11.94
CA MET A 162 -12.45 14.59 -12.39
C MET A 162 -13.51 15.64 -12.48
N ALA A 163 -13.60 16.56 -11.52
CA ALA A 163 -14.57 17.66 -11.54
C ALA A 163 -14.41 18.59 -12.76
N LYS A 164 -13.16 18.75 -13.26
CA LYS A 164 -12.90 19.50 -14.50
C LYS A 164 -13.40 18.80 -15.77
N GLN A 165 -13.67 17.50 -15.69
CA GLN A 165 -14.16 16.70 -16.83
C GLN A 165 -15.67 16.53 -16.80
N VAL A 166 -16.32 16.86 -15.68
CA VAL A 166 -17.79 16.83 -15.56
C VAL A 166 -18.37 18.13 -16.11
N ASN A 167 -19.56 18.03 -16.73
CA ASN A 167 -20.27 19.20 -17.18
C ASN A 167 -20.61 20.13 -15.99
N PRO A 168 -20.24 21.42 -16.00
CA PRO A 168 -20.50 22.35 -14.91
C PRO A 168 -21.98 22.46 -14.50
N ALA A 169 -22.91 22.30 -15.46
CA ALA A 169 -24.34 22.33 -15.18
C ALA A 169 -24.78 21.09 -14.39
N ASP A 170 -24.30 19.90 -14.78
CA ASP A 170 -24.61 18.63 -14.09
C ASP A 170 -23.99 18.62 -12.69
N PHE A 171 -22.77 19.17 -12.58
CA PHE A 171 -22.10 19.31 -11.28
C PHE A 171 -22.92 20.21 -10.34
N ALA A 172 -23.33 21.40 -10.80
CA ALA A 172 -24.11 22.35 -10.01
C ALA A 172 -25.48 21.79 -9.63
N ALA A 173 -26.14 21.05 -10.53
CA ALA A 173 -27.42 20.40 -10.26
C ALA A 173 -27.30 19.31 -9.21
N HIS A 174 -26.19 18.54 -9.22
CA HIS A 174 -25.99 17.41 -8.30
C HIS A 174 -25.47 17.81 -6.93
N PHE A 175 -24.59 18.80 -6.86
CA PHE A 175 -23.93 19.22 -5.62
C PHE A 175 -24.46 20.56 -5.05
N GLY A 176 -25.34 21.27 -5.75
CA GLY A 176 -25.93 22.53 -5.30
C GLY A 176 -24.96 23.72 -5.28
N ALA A 177 -23.77 23.58 -5.89
CA ALA A 177 -22.74 24.62 -5.92
C ALA A 177 -21.90 24.53 -7.19
N PRO A 178 -21.30 25.65 -7.68
CA PRO A 178 -20.45 25.62 -8.87
C PRO A 178 -19.13 24.91 -8.61
N VAL A 179 -18.50 24.41 -9.69
CA VAL A 179 -17.21 23.68 -9.65
C VAL A 179 -16.09 24.50 -9.01
N ASP A 180 -16.14 25.82 -9.10
CA ASP A 180 -15.13 26.71 -8.50
C ASP A 180 -15.04 26.58 -6.97
N GLN A 181 -16.10 26.09 -6.32
CA GLN A 181 -16.13 25.85 -4.88
C GLN A 181 -15.71 24.42 -4.48
N ILE A 182 -15.14 23.66 -5.39
CA ILE A 182 -14.82 22.25 -5.19
C ILE A 182 -13.96 22.00 -3.95
N GLN A 183 -12.98 22.85 -3.66
CA GLN A 183 -12.11 22.70 -2.49
C GLN A 183 -12.91 22.74 -1.18
N THR A 184 -13.84 23.66 -1.08
CA THR A 184 -14.74 23.77 0.09
C THR A 184 -15.66 22.55 0.21
N LEU A 185 -16.22 22.10 -0.91
CA LEU A 185 -17.12 20.95 -0.97
C LEU A 185 -16.38 19.62 -0.63
N VAL A 186 -15.12 19.51 -1.02
CA VAL A 186 -14.26 18.36 -0.66
C VAL A 186 -13.95 18.36 0.82
N LEU A 187 -13.61 19.51 1.41
CA LEU A 187 -13.37 19.63 2.86
C LEU A 187 -14.63 19.30 3.68
N GLN A 188 -15.80 19.67 3.19
CA GLN A 188 -17.10 19.34 3.79
C GLN A 188 -17.53 17.89 3.52
N LYS A 189 -16.76 17.12 2.76
CA LYS A 189 -17.09 15.75 2.32
C LYS A 189 -18.41 15.64 1.56
N THR A 190 -18.89 16.72 1.00
CA THR A 190 -20.11 16.75 0.17
C THR A 190 -19.84 16.12 -1.19
N VAL A 191 -18.67 16.46 -1.77
CA VAL A 191 -18.17 15.86 -3.01
C VAL A 191 -17.24 14.70 -2.68
N THR A 192 -17.57 13.53 -3.17
CA THR A 192 -16.76 12.30 -3.07
C THR A 192 -16.49 11.73 -4.46
N LEU A 193 -15.43 10.93 -4.57
CA LEU A 193 -15.08 10.29 -5.83
C LEU A 193 -16.24 9.46 -6.40
N SER A 194 -16.92 8.69 -5.56
CA SER A 194 -18.07 7.86 -5.97
C SER A 194 -19.21 8.70 -6.53
N LYS A 195 -19.57 9.81 -5.89
CA LYS A 195 -20.62 10.72 -6.37
C LYS A 195 -20.24 11.41 -7.69
N LEU A 196 -18.96 11.77 -7.86
CA LEU A 196 -18.47 12.32 -9.13
C LEU A 196 -18.54 11.30 -10.25
N MET A 197 -18.26 10.02 -9.97
CA MET A 197 -18.39 8.95 -10.96
C MET A 197 -19.82 8.75 -11.47
N GLU A 198 -20.84 9.06 -10.66
CA GLU A 198 -22.26 8.99 -11.07
C GLU A 198 -22.61 9.97 -12.19
N ILE A 199 -21.97 11.15 -12.20
CA ILE A 199 -22.19 12.22 -13.18
C ILE A 199 -21.04 12.37 -14.18
N ALA A 200 -20.04 11.51 -14.10
CA ALA A 200 -18.89 11.53 -14.99
C ALA A 200 -19.26 11.06 -16.41
N PRO A 201 -18.69 11.64 -17.47
CA PRO A 201 -18.87 11.17 -18.84
C PRO A 201 -18.49 9.67 -18.97
N ARG A 202 -19.19 8.96 -19.84
CA ARG A 202 -18.91 7.55 -20.13
C ARG A 202 -17.47 7.37 -20.64
N GLY A 203 -16.75 6.41 -20.03
CA GLY A 203 -15.36 6.10 -20.41
C GLY A 203 -14.31 6.72 -19.50
N ILE A 204 -14.68 7.50 -18.48
CA ILE A 204 -13.72 7.94 -17.45
C ILE A 204 -13.38 6.73 -16.56
N VAL A 205 -12.08 6.53 -16.39
CA VAL A 205 -11.51 5.48 -15.53
C VAL A 205 -11.61 5.93 -14.07
N ASP A 206 -12.12 5.06 -13.19
CA ASP A 206 -12.18 5.32 -11.75
C ASP A 206 -10.74 5.43 -11.18
N PRO A 207 -10.34 6.61 -10.65
CA PRO A 207 -9.01 6.79 -10.09
C PRO A 207 -8.82 6.15 -8.71
N ALA A 208 -9.84 5.51 -8.12
CA ALA A 208 -9.76 4.88 -6.80
C ALA A 208 -8.61 3.87 -6.72
N SER A 209 -8.38 3.10 -7.78
CA SER A 209 -7.31 2.10 -7.84
C SER A 209 -5.90 2.69 -7.80
N THR A 210 -5.70 3.92 -8.26
CA THR A 210 -4.39 4.58 -8.37
C THR A 210 -4.04 5.46 -7.18
N LEU A 211 -4.91 5.58 -6.17
CA LEU A 211 -4.72 6.45 -5.01
C LEU A 211 -3.44 6.15 -4.20
N TYR A 212 -2.96 4.91 -4.27
CA TYR A 212 -1.77 4.46 -3.53
C TYR A 212 -0.48 4.45 -4.35
N ASN A 213 -0.49 4.87 -5.63
CA ASN A 213 0.69 4.82 -6.48
C ASN A 213 1.88 5.58 -5.86
N SER A 214 1.69 6.83 -5.46
CA SER A 214 2.73 7.62 -4.80
C SER A 214 3.21 7.00 -3.48
N THR A 215 2.33 6.27 -2.79
CA THR A 215 2.71 5.52 -1.58
C THR A 215 3.65 4.36 -1.92
N MET A 216 3.36 3.61 -2.97
CA MET A 216 4.19 2.46 -3.37
C MET A 216 5.55 2.90 -3.89
N GLU A 217 5.59 4.00 -4.64
CA GLU A 217 6.84 4.64 -5.08
C GLU A 217 7.69 5.09 -3.90
N LEU A 218 7.07 5.76 -2.89
CA LEU A 218 7.77 6.13 -1.66
C LEU A 218 8.31 4.90 -0.93
N MET A 219 7.52 3.80 -0.83
CA MET A 219 7.98 2.58 -0.17
C MET A 219 9.17 1.94 -0.89
N ALA A 220 9.17 1.97 -2.22
CA ALA A 220 10.31 1.51 -3.02
C ALA A 220 11.56 2.39 -2.78
N CYS A 221 11.40 3.72 -2.79
CA CYS A 221 12.50 4.64 -2.49
C CYS A 221 13.09 4.41 -1.09
N LEU A 222 12.25 4.19 -0.07
CA LEU A 222 12.70 3.92 1.30
C LEU A 222 13.44 2.58 1.46
N LEU A 223 13.34 1.68 0.51
CA LEU A 223 14.13 0.45 0.48
C LEU A 223 15.45 0.61 -0.28
N GLY A 224 15.57 1.63 -1.13
CA GLY A 224 16.77 1.89 -1.93
C GLY A 224 17.82 2.80 -1.24
N VAL A 225 17.47 3.37 -0.08
CA VAL A 225 18.35 4.20 0.76
C VAL A 225 19.00 3.35 1.86
#